data_8ff453d82c8b74ade3132f444c0939ca
#
_entry.id   8ff453d82c8b74ade3132f444c0939ca
#
_cell.length_a   1.000
_cell.length_b   1.000
_cell.length_c   1.000
_cell.angle_alpha   90.00
_cell.angle_beta   90.00
_cell.angle_gamma   90.00
#
_symmetry.space_group_name_H-M   'P 1'
#
loop_
_entity.id
_entity.type
_entity.pdbx_description
1 polymer ?
#
loop_
_entity_poly.entity_id
_entity_poly.type
_entity_poly.pdbx_seq_one_letter_code
_entity_poly.pdbx_strand_id
1 'polypeptide(L)'
;MTTFHCVADNLRQSFRALAEGRPRGCILELPGVSIASLGVTFQMFNAAFPSQPVQTPKALEETLRAAKGYFDSQGLRWAYWVCEDWLAGGIRRKLSRTCESVGLRLSSEMPGLGADRINRVARKLPDMEVRRVRSLETMDDFRAIGSTCFHVPISWFAEVFDEGVAARQSFVCWVGYRDGLPITTAATVSTGGVIGLYNVATAPEYRQRGFGEAITRHAIDAAMRENGSPEANTRVVLQSTSDGLRLYQRMGFRPVTRILVYNSTP
;
A
#
# COMPACT_ATOMS: atom_id res chain seq x y z
N MET A 1 -11.36 -16.64 5.88
CA MET A 1 -10.99 -15.22 6.05
C MET A 1 -11.75 -14.43 5.00
N THR A 2 -12.49 -13.37 5.35
CA THR A 2 -13.25 -12.55 4.40
C THR A 2 -12.29 -11.69 3.56
N THR A 3 -12.71 -11.29 2.36
CA THR A 3 -11.82 -10.56 1.44
C THR A 3 -11.33 -9.23 2.01
N PHE A 4 -12.14 -8.51 2.80
CA PHE A 4 -11.70 -7.25 3.41
C PHE A 4 -10.62 -7.45 4.48
N HIS A 5 -10.61 -8.57 5.22
CA HIS A 5 -9.51 -8.92 6.11
C HIS A 5 -8.20 -9.07 5.33
N CYS A 6 -8.25 -9.75 4.16
CA CYS A 6 -7.07 -9.88 3.32
C CYS A 6 -6.51 -8.52 2.86
N VAL A 7 -7.40 -7.56 2.51
CA VAL A 7 -7.00 -6.19 2.15
C VAL A 7 -6.32 -5.49 3.32
N ALA A 8 -6.94 -5.52 4.51
CA ALA A 8 -6.43 -4.83 5.69
C ALA A 8 -5.11 -5.45 6.19
N ASP A 9 -5.05 -6.78 6.27
CA ASP A 9 -3.87 -7.48 6.77
C ASP A 9 -2.69 -7.35 5.82
N ASN A 10 -2.90 -7.52 4.50
CA ASN A 10 -1.82 -7.37 3.53
C ASN A 10 -1.30 -5.91 3.49
N LEU A 11 -2.18 -4.91 3.60
CA LEU A 11 -1.78 -3.51 3.72
C LEU A 11 -0.87 -3.31 4.94
N ARG A 12 -1.26 -3.79 6.12
CA ARG A 12 -0.44 -3.72 7.32
C ARG A 12 0.92 -4.41 7.14
N GLN A 13 0.95 -5.58 6.51
CA GLN A 13 2.19 -6.31 6.22
C GLN A 13 3.09 -5.56 5.22
N SER A 14 2.53 -4.82 4.26
CA SER A 14 3.33 -4.02 3.34
C SER A 14 4.11 -2.91 4.05
N PHE A 15 3.51 -2.25 5.04
CA PHE A 15 4.20 -1.26 5.87
C PHE A 15 5.27 -1.91 6.77
N ARG A 16 4.97 -3.08 7.33
CA ARG A 16 5.96 -3.84 8.10
C ARG A 16 7.17 -4.23 7.24
N ALA A 17 6.91 -4.72 6.04
CA ALA A 17 7.97 -5.07 5.08
C ALA A 17 8.84 -3.85 4.71
N LEU A 18 8.26 -2.66 4.62
CA LEU A 18 9.02 -1.43 4.40
C LEU A 18 9.76 -0.93 5.65
N ALA A 19 9.23 -1.16 6.85
CA ALA A 19 9.86 -0.72 8.10
C ALA A 19 11.00 -1.66 8.55
N GLU A 20 10.93 -2.94 8.16
CA GLU A 20 11.90 -3.96 8.56
C GLU A 20 13.32 -3.61 8.12
N GLY A 21 14.29 -3.78 9.05
CA GLY A 21 15.72 -3.58 8.79
C GLY A 21 16.14 -2.11 8.57
N ARG A 22 15.23 -1.14 8.77
CA ARG A 22 15.59 0.29 8.70
C ARG A 22 16.18 0.78 10.01
N PRO A 23 17.20 1.66 9.98
CA PRO A 23 17.84 2.19 11.21
C PRO A 23 16.84 2.92 12.14
N ARG A 24 15.86 3.62 11.57
CA ARG A 24 14.79 4.31 12.32
C ARG A 24 13.43 3.63 12.19
N GLY A 25 13.39 2.44 11.58
CA GLY A 25 12.17 1.65 11.42
C GLY A 25 11.74 1.05 12.76
N CYS A 26 10.43 1.00 12.99
CA CYS A 26 9.88 0.36 14.17
C CYS A 26 8.63 -0.45 13.80
N ILE A 27 8.59 -1.67 14.28
CA ILE A 27 7.43 -2.56 14.21
C ILE A 27 7.06 -2.90 15.64
N LEU A 28 5.89 -2.41 16.11
CA LEU A 28 5.48 -2.53 17.49
C LEU A 28 4.01 -2.95 17.58
N GLU A 29 3.72 -3.96 18.36
CA GLU A 29 2.37 -4.39 18.69
C GLU A 29 2.03 -3.94 20.11
N LEU A 30 1.00 -3.11 20.25
CA LEU A 30 0.42 -2.68 21.52
C LEU A 30 -1.02 -3.17 21.60
N PRO A 31 -1.64 -3.19 22.81
CA PRO A 31 -3.04 -3.56 22.93
C PRO A 31 -3.94 -2.71 22.03
N GLY A 32 -4.58 -3.37 21.05
CA GLY A 32 -5.49 -2.74 20.09
C GLY A 32 -4.83 -1.99 18.91
N VAL A 33 -3.51 -1.82 18.89
CA VAL A 33 -2.82 -1.09 17.81
C VAL A 33 -1.54 -1.78 17.34
N SER A 34 -1.37 -1.85 16.02
CA SER A 34 -0.15 -2.27 15.35
C SER A 34 0.53 -1.04 14.74
N ILE A 35 1.78 -0.80 15.08
CA ILE A 35 2.59 0.30 14.55
C ILE A 35 3.61 -0.27 13.57
N ALA A 36 3.68 0.35 12.39
CA ALA A 36 4.74 0.14 11.42
C ALA A 36 5.23 1.52 10.97
N SER A 37 6.28 2.01 11.61
CA SER A 37 6.87 3.32 11.35
C SER A 37 8.17 3.16 10.57
N LEU A 38 8.32 3.92 9.50
CA LEU A 38 9.57 3.96 8.74
C LEU A 38 10.57 4.98 9.32
N GLY A 39 10.14 5.83 10.24
CA GLY A 39 10.97 6.91 10.80
C GLY A 39 11.30 8.01 9.79
N VAL A 40 10.40 8.29 8.84
CA VAL A 40 10.58 9.19 7.69
C VAL A 40 9.79 10.49 7.84
N THR A 41 10.13 11.49 7.02
CA THR A 41 9.41 12.77 6.98
C THR A 41 7.98 12.62 6.44
N PHE A 42 7.78 11.71 5.49
CA PHE A 42 6.46 11.45 4.92
C PHE A 42 5.57 10.68 5.90
N GLN A 43 4.77 11.42 6.67
CA GLN A 43 3.98 10.92 7.79
C GLN A 43 3.07 9.72 7.46
N MET A 44 2.60 9.58 6.23
CA MET A 44 1.77 8.44 5.82
C MET A 44 2.46 7.09 6.06
N PHE A 45 3.79 7.06 6.07
CA PHE A 45 4.61 5.87 6.28
C PHE A 45 5.12 5.70 7.71
N ASN A 46 4.71 6.57 8.64
CA ASN A 46 4.78 6.36 10.07
C ASN A 46 3.37 5.94 10.52
N ALA A 47 3.03 4.68 10.33
CA ALA A 47 1.65 4.24 10.33
C ALA A 47 1.24 3.49 11.60
N ALA A 48 0.02 3.76 12.07
CA ALA A 48 -0.68 2.94 13.04
C ALA A 48 -1.94 2.34 12.41
N PHE A 49 -2.22 1.11 12.79
CA PHE A 49 -3.38 0.33 12.34
C PHE A 49 -4.11 -0.25 13.55
N PRO A 50 -5.43 -0.45 13.53
CA PRO A 50 -6.05 -1.35 14.51
C PRO A 50 -5.42 -2.74 14.36
N SER A 51 -5.07 -3.39 15.47
CA SER A 51 -4.56 -4.77 15.45
C SER A 51 -5.68 -5.82 15.43
N GLN A 52 -6.91 -5.39 15.73
CA GLN A 52 -8.13 -6.19 15.75
C GLN A 52 -9.36 -5.33 15.46
N PRO A 53 -10.53 -5.91 15.12
CA PRO A 53 -11.76 -5.16 14.93
C PRO A 53 -12.13 -4.31 16.16
N VAL A 54 -12.46 -3.05 15.93
CA VAL A 54 -12.79 -2.08 16.97
C VAL A 54 -14.30 -2.15 17.28
N GLN A 55 -14.65 -2.61 18.47
CA GLN A 55 -16.03 -2.89 18.87
C GLN A 55 -16.67 -1.77 19.72
N THR A 56 -15.87 -0.93 20.38
CA THR A 56 -16.36 0.12 21.26
C THR A 56 -15.66 1.47 21.04
N PRO A 57 -16.34 2.60 21.30
CA PRO A 57 -15.69 3.92 21.22
C PRO A 57 -14.45 4.02 22.13
N LYS A 58 -14.52 3.42 23.32
CA LYS A 58 -13.40 3.39 24.27
C LYS A 58 -12.19 2.68 23.68
N ALA A 59 -12.39 1.53 23.03
CA ALA A 59 -11.30 0.79 22.35
C ALA A 59 -10.65 1.64 21.24
N LEU A 60 -11.44 2.40 20.46
CA LEU A 60 -10.90 3.33 19.47
C LEU A 60 -10.03 4.42 20.11
N GLU A 61 -10.54 5.05 21.17
CA GLU A 61 -9.81 6.09 21.90
C GLU A 61 -8.50 5.57 22.50
N GLU A 62 -8.53 4.39 23.10
CA GLU A 62 -7.34 3.72 23.65
C GLU A 62 -6.30 3.42 22.57
N THR A 63 -6.73 2.86 21.44
CA THR A 63 -5.88 2.59 20.26
C THR A 63 -5.20 3.87 19.76
N LEU A 64 -5.98 4.94 19.55
CA LEU A 64 -5.45 6.21 19.05
C LEU A 64 -4.53 6.90 20.06
N ARG A 65 -4.84 6.83 21.35
CA ARG A 65 -4.01 7.41 22.42
C ARG A 65 -2.69 6.66 22.56
N ALA A 66 -2.70 5.32 22.45
CA ALA A 66 -1.48 4.52 22.49
C ALA A 66 -0.57 4.83 21.28
N ALA A 67 -1.15 4.93 20.08
CA ALA A 67 -0.39 5.32 18.89
C ALA A 67 0.19 6.73 19.02
N LYS A 68 -0.63 7.70 19.45
CA LYS A 68 -0.18 9.07 19.66
C LYS A 68 0.97 9.15 20.67
N GLY A 69 0.88 8.46 21.80
CA GLY A 69 1.95 8.43 22.82
C GLY A 69 3.26 7.92 22.25
N TYR A 70 3.22 6.87 21.42
CA TYR A 70 4.41 6.37 20.74
C TYR A 70 5.00 7.44 19.79
N PHE A 71 4.21 7.99 18.86
CA PHE A 71 4.73 8.92 17.86
C PHE A 71 5.19 10.25 18.46
N ASP A 72 4.50 10.74 19.49
CA ASP A 72 4.93 11.93 20.24
C ASP A 72 6.31 11.70 20.90
N SER A 73 6.54 10.51 21.49
CA SER A 73 7.83 10.15 22.09
C SER A 73 8.97 10.09 21.08
N GLN A 74 8.66 9.80 19.79
CA GLN A 74 9.61 9.75 18.71
C GLN A 74 9.78 11.09 17.98
N GLY A 75 8.96 12.10 18.28
CA GLY A 75 8.92 13.36 17.56
C GLY A 75 8.50 13.21 16.10
N LEU A 76 7.68 12.21 15.78
CA LEU A 76 7.26 11.88 14.42
C LEU A 76 5.82 12.27 14.16
N ARG A 77 5.57 12.86 12.99
CA ARG A 77 4.23 12.95 12.42
C ARG A 77 3.82 11.59 11.88
N TRP A 78 2.54 11.25 12.01
CA TRP A 78 2.07 9.90 11.73
C TRP A 78 0.69 9.87 11.07
N ALA A 79 0.31 8.67 10.63
CA ALA A 79 -0.99 8.42 10.05
C ALA A 79 -1.67 7.21 10.70
N TYR A 80 -2.98 7.31 10.89
CA TYR A 80 -3.84 6.19 11.26
C TYR A 80 -4.54 5.65 10.02
N TRP A 81 -4.29 4.39 9.71
CA TRP A 81 -4.85 3.68 8.58
C TRP A 81 -5.90 2.69 9.07
N VAL A 82 -7.13 2.80 8.63
CA VAL A 82 -8.21 1.94 9.09
C VAL A 82 -9.08 1.41 7.95
N CYS A 83 -9.31 0.10 7.99
CA CYS A 83 -10.33 -0.55 7.17
C CYS A 83 -11.70 -0.29 7.82
N GLU A 84 -12.64 0.30 7.08
CA GLU A 84 -13.93 0.70 7.67
C GLU A 84 -14.74 -0.50 8.17
N ASP A 85 -14.58 -1.69 7.56
CA ASP A 85 -15.27 -2.91 7.98
C ASP A 85 -14.71 -3.56 9.26
N TRP A 86 -13.59 -3.03 9.76
CA TRP A 86 -13.09 -3.35 11.10
C TRP A 86 -13.75 -2.54 12.21
N LEU A 87 -14.59 -1.56 11.85
CA LEU A 87 -15.28 -0.70 12.80
C LEU A 87 -16.75 -1.12 12.93
N ALA A 88 -17.22 -1.38 14.14
CA ALA A 88 -18.65 -1.54 14.38
C ALA A 88 -19.42 -0.29 13.94
N GLY A 89 -20.64 -0.45 13.41
CA GLY A 89 -21.38 0.62 12.74
C GLY A 89 -21.57 1.91 13.56
N GLY A 90 -21.70 1.80 14.88
CA GLY A 90 -21.78 2.96 15.78
C GLY A 90 -20.46 3.73 15.91
N ILE A 91 -19.34 3.07 15.75
CA ILE A 91 -17.99 3.64 15.84
C ILE A 91 -17.64 4.36 14.54
N ARG A 92 -17.99 3.76 13.39
CA ARG A 92 -17.75 4.37 12.09
C ARG A 92 -18.27 5.81 12.00
N ARG A 93 -19.46 6.09 12.57
CA ARG A 93 -20.04 7.45 12.62
C ARG A 93 -19.27 8.44 13.50
N LYS A 94 -18.48 7.95 14.47
CA LYS A 94 -17.72 8.77 15.41
C LYS A 94 -16.24 8.85 15.06
N LEU A 95 -15.78 8.09 14.08
CA LEU A 95 -14.37 7.91 13.76
C LEU A 95 -13.65 9.25 13.56
N SER A 96 -14.14 10.11 12.65
CA SER A 96 -13.48 11.40 12.37
C SER A 96 -13.37 12.27 13.63
N ARG A 97 -14.46 12.40 14.40
CA ARG A 97 -14.44 13.19 15.62
C ARG A 97 -13.45 12.63 16.67
N THR A 98 -13.35 11.29 16.78
CA THR A 98 -12.40 10.67 17.69
C THR A 98 -10.96 10.84 17.20
N CYS A 99 -10.71 10.74 15.91
CA CYS A 99 -9.40 11.04 15.31
C CYS A 99 -9.01 12.50 15.52
N GLU A 100 -9.92 13.45 15.34
CA GLU A 100 -9.70 14.88 15.54
C GLU A 100 -9.33 15.21 16.99
N SER A 101 -9.90 14.50 17.98
CA SER A 101 -9.58 14.70 19.39
C SER A 101 -8.13 14.36 19.77
N VAL A 102 -7.42 13.62 18.92
CA VAL A 102 -5.98 13.29 19.05
C VAL A 102 -5.12 14.00 18.02
N GLY A 103 -5.67 14.97 17.28
CA GLY A 103 -4.95 15.77 16.29
C GLY A 103 -4.79 15.11 14.93
N LEU A 104 -5.68 14.18 14.57
CA LEU A 104 -5.69 13.54 13.25
C LEU A 104 -6.85 14.07 12.41
N ARG A 105 -6.61 14.28 11.11
CA ARG A 105 -7.65 14.65 10.14
C ARG A 105 -7.67 13.67 8.98
N LEU A 106 -8.87 13.39 8.47
CA LEU A 106 -9.05 12.58 7.26
C LEU A 106 -8.32 13.24 6.10
N SER A 107 -7.42 12.49 5.48
CA SER A 107 -6.61 12.96 4.35
C SER A 107 -6.90 12.19 3.06
N SER A 108 -7.32 10.93 3.17
CA SER A 108 -7.60 10.10 2.00
C SER A 108 -8.59 8.99 2.32
N GLU A 109 -9.41 8.68 1.31
CA GLU A 109 -10.26 7.49 1.26
C GLU A 109 -9.96 6.72 -0.02
N MET A 110 -9.71 5.43 0.11
CA MET A 110 -9.38 4.57 -1.02
C MET A 110 -10.23 3.31 -1.01
N PRO A 111 -10.85 2.91 -2.14
CA PRO A 111 -11.46 1.59 -2.23
C PRO A 111 -10.39 0.50 -2.07
N GLY A 112 -10.63 -0.41 -1.14
CA GLY A 112 -9.91 -1.67 -1.03
C GLY A 112 -10.54 -2.68 -1.99
N LEU A 113 -9.73 -3.21 -2.90
CA LEU A 113 -10.17 -4.12 -3.94
C LEU A 113 -9.59 -5.52 -3.71
N GLY A 114 -10.33 -6.54 -4.13
CA GLY A 114 -9.86 -7.92 -4.13
C GLY A 114 -10.30 -8.68 -5.39
N ALA A 115 -9.47 -9.63 -5.80
CA ALA A 115 -9.77 -10.58 -6.85
C ALA A 115 -9.25 -11.96 -6.48
N ASP A 116 -10.09 -12.98 -6.59
CA ASP A 116 -9.69 -14.39 -6.44
C ASP A 116 -9.17 -14.97 -7.77
N ARG A 117 -9.43 -14.26 -8.87
CA ARG A 117 -8.98 -14.61 -10.21
C ARG A 117 -8.81 -13.34 -11.03
N ILE A 118 -7.71 -13.26 -11.76
CA ILE A 118 -7.48 -12.15 -12.70
C ILE A 118 -8.09 -12.51 -14.06
N ASN A 119 -8.92 -11.63 -14.60
CA ASN A 119 -9.52 -11.82 -15.93
C ASN A 119 -8.44 -11.97 -17.01
N ARG A 120 -8.69 -12.79 -18.01
CA ARG A 120 -7.81 -12.90 -19.18
C ARG A 120 -7.73 -11.56 -19.90
N VAL A 121 -6.60 -11.35 -20.56
CA VAL A 121 -6.38 -10.14 -21.36
C VAL A 121 -7.36 -10.14 -22.54
N ALA A 122 -8.14 -9.06 -22.66
CA ALA A 122 -9.13 -8.92 -23.74
C ALA A 122 -8.51 -8.34 -25.04
N ARG A 123 -7.28 -7.83 -24.98
CA ARG A 123 -6.58 -7.19 -26.10
C ARG A 123 -5.08 -7.42 -26.00
N LYS A 124 -4.34 -7.31 -27.10
CA LYS A 124 -2.88 -7.32 -27.07
C LYS A 124 -2.40 -6.13 -26.21
N LEU A 125 -1.56 -6.44 -25.22
CA LEU A 125 -0.89 -5.43 -24.40
C LEU A 125 0.36 -4.91 -25.13
N PRO A 126 0.80 -3.68 -24.84
CA PRO A 126 2.01 -3.15 -25.45
C PRO A 126 3.24 -3.93 -25.00
N ASP A 127 4.19 -4.06 -25.90
CA ASP A 127 5.50 -4.62 -25.59
C ASP A 127 6.31 -3.61 -24.76
N MET A 128 6.94 -4.08 -23.71
CA MET A 128 7.86 -3.33 -22.85
C MET A 128 8.87 -4.29 -22.21
N GLU A 129 10.05 -3.79 -21.91
CA GLU A 129 11.00 -4.47 -21.06
C GLU A 129 10.59 -4.25 -19.60
N VAL A 130 10.64 -5.30 -18.76
CA VAL A 130 10.36 -5.19 -17.32
C VAL A 130 11.58 -5.64 -16.54
N ARG A 131 12.08 -4.75 -15.67
CA ARG A 131 13.22 -5.03 -14.79
C ARG A 131 12.77 -5.02 -13.33
N ARG A 132 13.25 -6.00 -12.56
CA ARG A 132 13.14 -5.96 -11.10
C ARG A 132 14.07 -4.90 -10.56
N VAL A 133 13.61 -4.14 -9.59
CA VAL A 133 14.45 -3.15 -8.89
C VAL A 133 15.47 -3.87 -8.03
N ARG A 134 16.76 -3.79 -8.44
CA ARG A 134 17.90 -4.42 -7.75
C ARG A 134 19.17 -3.57 -7.76
N SER A 135 19.17 -2.46 -8.49
CA SER A 135 20.30 -1.51 -8.58
C SER A 135 19.85 -0.10 -8.21
N LEU A 136 20.79 0.79 -7.95
CA LEU A 136 20.51 2.21 -7.72
C LEU A 136 19.78 2.82 -8.92
N GLU A 137 20.21 2.54 -10.15
CA GLU A 137 19.57 3.00 -11.38
C GLU A 137 18.08 2.64 -11.41
N THR A 138 17.75 1.35 -11.27
CA THR A 138 16.35 0.90 -11.30
C THR A 138 15.54 1.40 -10.11
N MET A 139 16.17 1.67 -8.97
CA MET A 139 15.53 2.28 -7.82
C MET A 139 15.21 3.77 -8.07
N ASP A 140 16.12 4.50 -8.68
CA ASP A 140 15.92 5.91 -9.01
C ASP A 140 14.84 6.08 -10.07
N ASP A 141 14.78 5.20 -11.05
CA ASP A 141 13.68 5.12 -12.03
C ASP A 141 12.33 4.87 -11.34
N PHE A 142 12.29 3.91 -10.41
CA PHE A 142 11.09 3.61 -9.63
C PHE A 142 10.62 4.82 -8.82
N ARG A 143 11.55 5.50 -8.16
CA ARG A 143 11.30 6.71 -7.36
C ARG A 143 10.80 7.86 -8.22
N ALA A 144 11.43 8.12 -9.35
CA ALA A 144 11.08 9.21 -10.25
C ALA A 144 9.66 9.07 -10.80
N ILE A 145 9.29 7.88 -11.29
CA ILE A 145 7.93 7.61 -11.77
C ILE A 145 6.91 7.76 -10.63
N GLY A 146 7.19 7.15 -9.48
CA GLY A 146 6.30 7.21 -8.33
C GLY A 146 6.10 8.64 -7.83
N SER A 147 7.18 9.39 -7.64
CA SER A 147 7.15 10.80 -7.22
C SER A 147 6.27 11.64 -8.15
N THR A 148 6.49 11.53 -9.46
CA THR A 148 5.72 12.26 -10.47
C THR A 148 4.25 11.87 -10.46
N CYS A 149 3.94 10.56 -10.43
CA CYS A 149 2.57 10.07 -10.58
C CYS A 149 1.71 10.24 -9.33
N PHE A 150 2.32 10.19 -8.14
CA PHE A 150 1.62 10.39 -6.87
C PHE A 150 1.74 11.82 -6.33
N HIS A 151 2.40 12.72 -7.05
CA HIS A 151 2.60 14.13 -6.66
C HIS A 151 3.25 14.26 -5.27
N VAL A 152 4.23 13.42 -5.00
CA VAL A 152 4.99 13.40 -3.75
C VAL A 152 6.41 13.89 -4.03
N PRO A 153 7.00 14.76 -3.20
CA PRO A 153 8.39 15.17 -3.37
C PRO A 153 9.34 13.99 -3.51
N ILE A 154 10.28 14.08 -4.48
CA ILE A 154 11.22 12.98 -4.74
C ILE A 154 12.05 12.61 -3.51
N SER A 155 12.39 13.58 -2.66
CA SER A 155 13.12 13.35 -1.41
C SER A 155 12.32 12.47 -0.44
N TRP A 156 11.01 12.68 -0.31
CA TRP A 156 10.14 11.86 0.53
C TRP A 156 9.97 10.46 -0.04
N PHE A 157 9.87 10.38 -1.37
CA PHE A 157 9.77 9.08 -2.04
C PHE A 157 11.05 8.28 -1.88
N ALA A 158 12.22 8.94 -1.93
CA ALA A 158 13.51 8.33 -1.69
C ALA A 158 13.71 7.88 -0.22
N GLU A 159 13.16 8.64 0.74
CA GLU A 159 13.15 8.20 2.14
C GLU A 159 12.33 6.90 2.34
N VAL A 160 11.19 6.76 1.67
CA VAL A 160 10.31 5.59 1.79
C VAL A 160 10.93 4.37 1.08
N PHE A 161 11.40 4.56 -0.14
CA PHE A 161 12.01 3.51 -0.97
C PHE A 161 13.53 3.70 -0.98
N ASP A 162 14.16 3.44 0.17
CA ASP A 162 15.61 3.47 0.33
C ASP A 162 16.30 2.29 -0.38
N GLU A 163 17.62 2.30 -0.42
CA GLU A 163 18.41 1.25 -1.08
C GLU A 163 18.15 -0.14 -0.48
N GLY A 164 17.82 -0.21 0.80
CA GLY A 164 17.49 -1.45 1.48
C GLY A 164 16.23 -2.13 0.93
N VAL A 165 15.30 -1.39 0.31
CA VAL A 165 14.09 -1.97 -0.30
C VAL A 165 14.45 -2.90 -1.46
N ALA A 166 15.48 -2.57 -2.26
CA ALA A 166 15.93 -3.40 -3.39
C ALA A 166 16.42 -4.80 -2.95
N ALA A 167 16.97 -4.90 -1.74
CA ALA A 167 17.46 -6.16 -1.18
C ALA A 167 16.36 -7.00 -0.52
N ARG A 168 15.20 -6.43 -0.21
CA ARG A 168 14.11 -7.12 0.49
C ARG A 168 13.35 -8.06 -0.45
N GLN A 169 13.13 -9.27 0.02
CA GLN A 169 12.28 -10.24 -0.70
C GLN A 169 10.80 -10.04 -0.40
N SER A 170 10.47 -9.38 0.71
CA SER A 170 9.10 -9.17 1.18
C SER A 170 8.37 -8.02 0.46
N PHE A 171 9.11 -7.08 -0.19
CA PHE A 171 8.56 -5.96 -0.96
C PHE A 171 9.27 -5.89 -2.31
N VAL A 172 8.64 -6.46 -3.33
CA VAL A 172 9.26 -6.62 -4.67
C VAL A 172 8.80 -5.52 -5.60
N CYS A 173 9.74 -4.72 -6.12
CA CYS A 173 9.48 -3.61 -7.02
C CYS A 173 9.89 -3.93 -8.47
N TRP A 174 9.12 -3.39 -9.42
CA TRP A 174 9.31 -3.54 -10.85
C TRP A 174 9.24 -2.20 -11.57
N VAL A 175 10.06 -2.02 -12.59
CA VAL A 175 10.00 -0.90 -13.53
C VAL A 175 9.83 -1.44 -14.94
N GLY A 176 8.88 -0.87 -15.67
CA GLY A 176 8.68 -1.16 -17.10
C GLY A 176 9.28 -0.05 -17.95
N TYR A 177 9.97 -0.46 -19.01
CA TYR A 177 10.71 0.43 -19.92
C TYR A 177 10.16 0.34 -21.34
N ARG A 178 10.14 1.47 -22.02
CA ARG A 178 9.88 1.55 -23.46
C ARG A 178 10.97 2.38 -24.12
N ASP A 179 11.63 1.79 -25.14
CA ASP A 179 12.73 2.42 -25.87
C ASP A 179 13.84 2.96 -24.92
N GLY A 180 14.15 2.18 -23.87
CA GLY A 180 15.12 2.52 -22.84
C GLY A 180 14.63 3.51 -21.77
N LEU A 181 13.44 4.10 -21.91
CA LEU A 181 12.88 5.06 -20.96
C LEU A 181 12.02 4.33 -19.91
N PRO A 182 12.17 4.64 -18.59
CA PRO A 182 11.32 4.12 -17.55
C PRO A 182 9.93 4.79 -17.63
N ILE A 183 8.86 3.99 -17.73
CA ILE A 183 7.51 4.51 -18.01
C ILE A 183 6.44 4.05 -17.05
N THR A 184 6.66 2.94 -16.33
CA THR A 184 5.64 2.39 -15.43
C THR A 184 6.27 1.61 -14.30
N THR A 185 5.59 1.53 -13.15
CA THR A 185 6.04 0.82 -11.96
C THR A 185 4.93 -0.07 -11.41
N ALA A 186 5.33 -1.09 -10.66
CA ALA A 186 4.46 -1.85 -9.75
C ALA A 186 5.30 -2.42 -8.61
N ALA A 187 4.67 -2.71 -7.48
CA ALA A 187 5.28 -3.47 -6.40
C ALA A 187 4.31 -4.51 -5.85
N THR A 188 4.85 -5.60 -5.27
CA THR A 188 4.06 -6.65 -4.66
C THR A 188 4.57 -7.00 -3.27
N VAL A 189 3.63 -7.39 -2.40
CA VAL A 189 3.88 -7.97 -1.09
C VAL A 189 3.08 -9.26 -0.96
N SER A 190 3.78 -10.37 -0.81
CA SER A 190 3.15 -11.69 -0.66
C SER A 190 3.15 -12.11 0.80
N THR A 191 1.97 -12.40 1.35
CA THR A 191 1.82 -12.84 2.72
C THR A 191 0.56 -13.70 2.90
N GLY A 192 0.68 -14.83 3.60
CA GLY A 192 -0.45 -15.68 3.93
C GLY A 192 -1.28 -16.16 2.72
N GLY A 193 -0.66 -16.41 1.56
CA GLY A 193 -1.35 -16.79 0.33
C GLY A 193 -2.09 -15.64 -0.38
N VAL A 194 -1.85 -14.39 0.06
CA VAL A 194 -2.41 -13.17 -0.55
C VAL A 194 -1.29 -12.35 -1.17
N ILE A 195 -1.48 -11.89 -2.40
CA ILE A 195 -0.59 -10.94 -3.08
C ILE A 195 -1.21 -9.55 -2.97
N GLY A 196 -0.53 -8.63 -2.30
CA GLY A 196 -0.85 -7.20 -2.33
C GLY A 196 -0.13 -6.52 -3.48
N LEU A 197 -0.83 -5.63 -4.17
CA LEU A 197 -0.31 -4.84 -5.27
C LEU A 197 -0.21 -3.38 -4.85
N TYR A 198 0.97 -2.78 -5.03
CA TYR A 198 1.30 -1.42 -4.56
C TYR A 198 2.05 -0.64 -5.62
N ASN A 199 2.07 0.68 -5.48
CA ASN A 199 2.88 1.60 -6.29
C ASN A 199 2.76 1.37 -7.80
N VAL A 200 1.56 1.02 -8.26
CA VAL A 200 1.28 0.96 -9.70
C VAL A 200 1.12 2.38 -10.21
N ALA A 201 2.07 2.78 -11.03
CA ALA A 201 2.10 4.11 -11.64
C ALA A 201 2.47 3.99 -13.11
N THR A 202 1.97 4.91 -13.93
CA THR A 202 2.37 5.04 -15.34
C THR A 202 2.54 6.51 -15.65
N ALA A 203 3.68 6.87 -16.22
CA ALA A 203 4.00 8.23 -16.61
C ALA A 203 2.90 8.82 -17.49
N PRO A 204 2.51 10.10 -17.31
CA PRO A 204 1.33 10.68 -17.95
C PRO A 204 1.27 10.46 -19.47
N GLU A 205 2.40 10.57 -20.15
CA GLU A 205 2.54 10.45 -21.62
C GLU A 205 2.27 9.04 -22.13
N TYR A 206 2.34 8.03 -21.24
CA TYR A 206 2.15 6.62 -21.55
C TYR A 206 0.84 6.03 -21.01
N ARG A 207 0.01 6.87 -20.36
CA ARG A 207 -1.31 6.44 -19.84
C ARG A 207 -2.25 6.07 -20.97
N GLN A 208 -3.29 5.27 -20.64
CA GLN A 208 -4.34 4.79 -21.55
C GLN A 208 -3.85 3.93 -22.73
N ARG A 209 -2.58 3.53 -22.75
CA ARG A 209 -1.98 2.68 -23.78
C ARG A 209 -1.81 1.21 -23.36
N GLY A 210 -2.21 0.86 -22.14
CA GLY A 210 -2.16 -0.53 -21.62
C GLY A 210 -0.94 -0.87 -20.78
N PHE A 211 0.03 0.03 -20.62
CA PHE A 211 1.26 -0.21 -19.85
C PHE A 211 0.98 -0.48 -18.37
N GLY A 212 0.05 0.24 -17.75
CA GLY A 212 -0.35 -0.01 -16.37
C GLY A 212 -0.95 -1.42 -16.17
N GLU A 213 -1.71 -1.94 -17.15
CA GLU A 213 -2.20 -3.32 -17.10
C GLU A 213 -1.06 -4.32 -17.29
N ALA A 214 -0.16 -4.05 -18.23
CA ALA A 214 0.97 -4.94 -18.54
C ALA A 214 1.89 -5.12 -17.33
N ILE A 215 2.31 -4.02 -16.66
CA ILE A 215 3.18 -4.10 -15.47
C ILE A 215 2.46 -4.75 -14.30
N THR A 216 1.16 -4.47 -14.11
CA THR A 216 0.35 -5.10 -13.06
C THR A 216 0.31 -6.61 -13.21
N ARG A 217 0.02 -7.11 -14.41
CA ARG A 217 0.00 -8.56 -14.70
C ARG A 217 1.37 -9.18 -14.49
N HIS A 218 2.41 -8.56 -15.03
CA HIS A 218 3.78 -9.03 -14.83
C HIS A 218 4.13 -9.20 -13.35
N ALA A 219 3.83 -8.19 -12.52
CA ALA A 219 4.12 -8.21 -11.08
C ALA A 219 3.34 -9.31 -10.35
N ILE A 220 2.06 -9.50 -10.68
CA ILE A 220 1.22 -10.57 -10.12
C ILE A 220 1.75 -11.94 -10.53
N ASP A 221 2.02 -12.15 -11.82
CA ASP A 221 2.52 -13.43 -12.35
C ASP A 221 3.89 -13.79 -11.76
N ALA A 222 4.78 -12.80 -11.58
CA ALA A 222 6.06 -13.00 -10.94
C ALA A 222 5.90 -13.42 -9.47
N ALA A 223 5.03 -12.74 -8.72
CA ALA A 223 4.75 -13.08 -7.33
C ALA A 223 4.10 -14.48 -7.19
N MET A 224 3.22 -14.87 -8.10
CA MET A 224 2.63 -16.22 -8.13
C MET A 224 3.70 -17.29 -8.33
N ARG A 225 4.62 -17.07 -9.29
CA ARG A 225 5.74 -18.01 -9.55
C ARG A 225 6.69 -18.13 -8.35
N GLU A 226 7.06 -16.99 -7.75
CA GLU A 226 7.97 -16.96 -6.59
C GLU A 226 7.36 -17.67 -5.37
N ASN A 227 6.05 -17.59 -5.18
CA ASN A 227 5.35 -18.24 -4.08
C ASN A 227 5.01 -19.72 -4.34
N GLY A 228 5.26 -20.24 -5.53
CA GLY A 228 4.84 -21.59 -5.91
C GLY A 228 3.32 -21.80 -5.86
N SER A 229 2.54 -20.72 -5.96
CA SER A 229 1.10 -20.73 -5.82
C SER A 229 0.42 -20.93 -7.17
N PRO A 230 -0.48 -21.95 -7.32
CA PRO A 230 -1.28 -22.09 -8.54
C PRO A 230 -2.21 -20.87 -8.70
N GLU A 231 -2.40 -20.40 -9.95
CA GLU A 231 -3.33 -19.29 -10.25
C GLU A 231 -4.72 -19.46 -9.63
N ALA A 232 -5.18 -20.69 -9.46
CA ALA A 232 -6.53 -20.99 -9.00
C ALA A 232 -6.81 -20.64 -7.53
N ASN A 233 -5.77 -20.42 -6.70
CA ASN A 233 -5.92 -20.25 -5.24
C ASN A 233 -5.26 -18.99 -4.70
N THR A 234 -4.79 -18.08 -5.54
CA THR A 234 -4.07 -16.87 -5.09
C THR A 234 -4.98 -15.67 -5.16
N ARG A 235 -5.31 -15.13 -4.00
CA ARG A 235 -6.05 -13.87 -3.89
C ARG A 235 -5.11 -12.68 -4.10
N VAL A 236 -5.54 -11.73 -4.92
CA VAL A 236 -4.82 -10.46 -5.13
C VAL A 236 -5.63 -9.31 -4.54
N VAL A 237 -4.98 -8.43 -3.78
CA VAL A 237 -5.61 -7.27 -3.13
C VAL A 237 -4.83 -5.99 -3.40
N LEU A 238 -5.52 -4.86 -3.32
CA LEU A 238 -4.90 -3.54 -3.48
C LEU A 238 -5.78 -2.42 -2.89
N GLN A 239 -5.23 -1.21 -2.76
CA GLN A 239 -5.96 0.02 -2.55
C GLN A 239 -5.82 0.87 -3.82
N SER A 240 -6.95 1.29 -4.39
CA SER A 240 -6.96 2.01 -5.66
C SER A 240 -7.18 3.51 -5.47
N THR A 241 -6.51 4.30 -6.30
CA THR A 241 -6.94 5.68 -6.56
C THR A 241 -8.17 5.67 -7.47
N SER A 242 -8.88 6.81 -7.57
CA SER A 242 -10.00 6.99 -8.52
C SER A 242 -9.59 6.68 -9.97
N ASP A 243 -8.39 7.10 -10.36
CA ASP A 243 -7.87 6.91 -11.72
C ASP A 243 -7.59 5.45 -12.06
N GLY A 244 -7.12 4.67 -11.07
CA GLY A 244 -6.80 3.25 -11.23
C GLY A 244 -8.02 2.33 -11.24
N LEU A 245 -9.14 2.76 -10.64
CA LEU A 245 -10.29 1.89 -10.37
C LEU A 245 -10.81 1.16 -11.61
N ARG A 246 -10.97 1.86 -12.74
CA ARG A 246 -11.46 1.28 -13.99
C ARG A 246 -10.53 0.20 -14.55
N LEU A 247 -9.22 0.38 -14.39
CA LEU A 247 -8.24 -0.62 -14.80
C LEU A 247 -8.45 -1.93 -14.02
N TYR A 248 -8.49 -1.83 -12.71
CA TYR A 248 -8.61 -3.00 -11.83
C TYR A 248 -9.96 -3.71 -11.99
N GLN A 249 -11.06 -2.96 -12.17
CA GLN A 249 -12.37 -3.55 -12.45
C GLN A 249 -12.37 -4.39 -13.74
N ARG A 250 -11.73 -3.91 -14.82
CA ARG A 250 -11.57 -4.71 -16.07
C ARG A 250 -10.73 -5.96 -15.83
N MET A 251 -9.75 -5.90 -14.95
CA MET A 251 -8.92 -7.05 -14.57
C MET A 251 -9.62 -8.06 -13.64
N GLY A 252 -10.87 -7.78 -13.19
CA GLY A 252 -11.65 -8.68 -12.36
C GLY A 252 -11.69 -8.32 -10.88
N PHE A 253 -11.01 -7.23 -10.47
CA PHE A 253 -11.09 -6.76 -9.09
C PHE A 253 -12.45 -6.16 -8.75
N ARG A 254 -12.88 -6.36 -7.52
CA ARG A 254 -14.13 -5.80 -6.99
C ARG A 254 -13.85 -5.02 -5.72
N PRO A 255 -14.54 -3.88 -5.49
CA PRO A 255 -14.50 -3.19 -4.21
C PRO A 255 -15.05 -4.10 -3.11
N VAL A 256 -14.32 -4.22 -2.01
CA VAL A 256 -14.69 -5.07 -0.88
C VAL A 256 -14.70 -4.33 0.45
N THR A 257 -14.03 -3.17 0.50
CA THR A 257 -13.96 -2.29 1.67
C THR A 257 -13.52 -0.89 1.26
N ARG A 258 -13.46 0.02 2.25
CA ARG A 258 -12.75 1.31 2.12
C ARG A 258 -11.64 1.39 3.16
N ILE A 259 -10.52 1.95 2.75
CA ILE A 259 -9.41 2.29 3.62
C ILE A 259 -9.42 3.80 3.84
N LEU A 260 -9.49 4.21 5.09
CA LEU A 260 -9.49 5.60 5.52
C LEU A 260 -8.12 5.93 6.12
N VAL A 261 -7.56 7.07 5.73
CA VAL A 261 -6.25 7.53 6.20
C VAL A 261 -6.41 8.86 6.90
N TYR A 262 -6.04 8.91 8.16
CA TYR A 262 -6.05 10.10 8.98
C TYR A 262 -4.62 10.53 9.26
N ASN A 263 -4.24 11.72 8.87
CA ASN A 263 -2.90 12.27 9.07
C ASN A 263 -2.85 13.22 10.26
N SER A 264 -1.73 13.22 11.01
CA SER A 264 -1.48 14.22 12.05
C SER A 264 -1.46 15.62 11.45
N THR A 265 -2.14 16.55 12.12
CA THR A 265 -2.11 17.98 11.77
C THR A 265 -0.78 18.60 12.20
N PRO A 266 -0.36 19.70 11.58
CA PRO A 266 0.84 20.46 11.99
C PRO A 266 0.81 20.88 13.43
#